data_533fefbafcc1377a9fd8f631e37ecd45
#
_entry.id   533fefbafcc1377a9fd8f631e37ecd45
#
_cell.length_a   1.000
_cell.length_b   1.000
_cell.length_c   1.000
_cell.angle_alpha   90.00
_cell.angle_beta   90.00
_cell.angle_gamma   90.00
#
_symmetry.space_group_name_H-M   'P 1'
#
loop_
_entity.id
_entity.type
_entity.pdbx_description
1 polymer ?
#
loop_
_entity_poly.entity_id
_entity_poly.type
_entity_poly.pdbx_seq_one_letter_code
_entity_poly.pdbx_strand_id
1 'polypeptide(L)'
;DNQIFEHYIYQKEQLLLAVPKNYSVNTRLQEYQIPIEEIRNGQFRSSHIPSVPLNKFENEPFIILRSDNDTGKRALTICQENHFSPSVVFRLDQQMTAYNIACLGMGIAFIGDLLLSRVPTNSELVFYKLPGQSSKRTVFFYWKKGRYISRAMEEFLKLPFS
;
A
#
# COMPACT_ATOMS: atom_id res chain seq x y z
N ASP A 1 -9.96 -25.25 -6.94
CA ASP A 1 -9.78 -26.61 -7.40
C ASP A 1 -8.37 -26.80 -7.94
N ASN A 2 -7.52 -27.50 -7.17
CA ASN A 2 -6.09 -27.65 -7.47
C ASN A 2 -5.81 -28.48 -8.73
N GLN A 3 -6.81 -29.19 -9.25
CA GLN A 3 -6.64 -29.99 -10.46
C GLN A 3 -6.64 -29.17 -11.74
N ILE A 4 -7.17 -27.95 -11.69
CA ILE A 4 -7.27 -27.05 -12.85
C ILE A 4 -5.98 -26.26 -13.05
N PHE A 5 -5.21 -26.02 -12.00
CA PHE A 5 -4.03 -25.17 -12.04
C PHE A 5 -2.78 -26.00 -11.79
N GLU A 6 -1.79 -25.86 -12.66
CA GLU A 6 -0.50 -26.55 -12.52
C GLU A 6 0.42 -25.81 -11.58
N HIS A 7 0.36 -24.49 -11.61
CA HIS A 7 1.28 -23.64 -10.88
C HIS A 7 0.57 -22.53 -10.14
N TYR A 8 1.09 -22.15 -9.01
CA TYR A 8 0.72 -20.93 -8.33
C TYR A 8 1.95 -20.34 -7.66
N ILE A 9 1.95 -19.04 -7.51
CA ILE A 9 2.91 -18.35 -6.68
C ILE A 9 2.16 -17.35 -5.81
N TYR A 10 2.77 -16.98 -4.71
CA TYR A 10 2.19 -15.98 -3.83
C TYR A 10 3.16 -14.83 -3.61
N GLN A 11 2.60 -13.69 -3.30
CA GLN A 11 3.37 -12.49 -3.00
C GLN A 11 2.70 -11.78 -1.82
N LYS A 12 3.51 -11.39 -0.85
CA LYS A 12 3.01 -10.62 0.28
C LYS A 12 2.93 -9.16 -0.10
N GLU A 13 1.81 -8.52 0.29
CA GLU A 13 1.61 -7.09 0.12
C GLU A 13 1.30 -6.47 1.47
N GLN A 14 1.82 -5.28 1.70
CA GLN A 14 1.51 -4.51 2.89
C GLN A 14 1.15 -3.07 2.51
N LEU A 15 0.04 -2.58 3.04
CA LEU A 15 -0.37 -1.20 2.86
C LEU A 15 0.50 -0.29 3.72
N LEU A 16 0.83 0.86 3.15
CA LEU A 16 1.50 1.96 3.83
C LEU A 16 0.66 3.21 3.70
N LEU A 17 0.93 4.19 4.55
CA LEU A 17 0.33 5.51 4.45
C LEU A 17 1.24 6.38 3.61
N ALA A 18 0.70 6.97 2.55
CA ALA A 18 1.42 7.89 1.67
C ALA A 18 0.90 9.31 1.93
N VAL A 19 1.76 10.17 2.45
CA VAL A 19 1.40 11.52 2.90
C VAL A 19 2.15 12.54 2.04
N PRO A 20 1.46 13.56 1.48
CA PRO A 20 2.16 14.61 0.74
C PRO A 20 3.25 15.24 1.61
N LYS A 21 4.44 15.40 1.03
CA LYS A 21 5.62 15.81 1.79
C LYS A 21 5.47 17.18 2.47
N ASN A 22 4.66 18.07 1.88
CA ASN A 22 4.49 19.42 2.38
C ASN A 22 3.47 19.54 3.52
N TYR A 23 2.83 18.45 3.92
CA TYR A 23 1.93 18.49 5.05
C TYR A 23 2.73 18.71 6.34
N SER A 24 2.31 19.72 7.12
CA SER A 24 3.03 20.13 8.34
C SER A 24 3.11 19.02 9.39
N VAL A 25 2.16 18.08 9.37
CA VAL A 25 2.16 16.93 10.29
C VAL A 25 3.45 16.11 10.19
N ASN A 26 4.08 16.09 9.02
CA ASN A 26 5.31 15.33 8.79
C ASN A 26 6.48 15.80 9.65
N THR A 27 6.51 17.06 10.03
CA THR A 27 7.63 17.62 10.81
C THR A 27 7.72 17.02 12.21
N ARG A 28 6.59 16.54 12.74
CA ARG A 28 6.51 15.96 14.10
C ARG A 28 6.58 14.44 14.10
N LEU A 29 6.66 13.81 12.90
CA LEU A 29 6.60 12.37 12.77
C LEU A 29 7.83 11.78 12.06
N GLN A 30 8.96 12.49 12.09
CA GLN A 30 10.18 12.08 11.38
C GLN A 30 10.66 10.69 11.79
N GLU A 31 10.48 10.32 13.05
CA GLU A 31 10.88 9.01 13.58
C GLU A 31 10.12 7.84 12.97
N TYR A 32 8.96 8.10 12.37
CA TYR A 32 8.12 7.07 11.76
C TYR A 32 8.27 6.97 10.23
N GLN A 33 9.02 7.89 9.63
CA GLN A 33 9.13 7.96 8.18
C GLN A 33 10.02 6.86 7.62
N ILE A 34 9.60 6.28 6.49
CA ILE A 34 10.29 5.16 5.87
C ILE A 34 10.81 5.59 4.49
N PRO A 35 12.13 5.50 4.25
CA PRO A 35 12.67 5.75 2.91
C PRO A 35 12.12 4.76 1.88
N ILE A 36 11.94 5.22 0.65
CA ILE A 36 11.40 4.38 -0.43
C ILE A 36 12.27 3.13 -0.67
N GLU A 37 13.57 3.24 -0.49
CA GLU A 37 14.50 2.11 -0.65
C GLU A 37 14.19 0.98 0.34
N GLU A 38 13.83 1.32 1.58
CA GLU A 38 13.47 0.35 2.60
C GLU A 38 12.12 -0.30 2.32
N ILE A 39 11.23 0.39 1.62
CA ILE A 39 9.97 -0.19 1.16
C ILE A 39 10.26 -1.20 0.05
N ARG A 40 11.07 -0.82 -0.93
CA ARG A 40 11.38 -1.64 -2.10
C ARG A 40 12.14 -2.91 -1.74
N ASN A 41 13.05 -2.85 -0.76
CA ASN A 41 13.81 -4.02 -0.33
C ASN A 41 13.15 -4.82 0.79
N GLY A 42 11.99 -4.39 1.26
CA GLY A 42 11.22 -5.10 2.30
C GLY A 42 11.67 -4.87 3.73
N GLN A 43 12.69 -4.07 3.98
CA GLN A 43 13.19 -3.82 5.34
C GLN A 43 12.14 -3.16 6.23
N PHE A 44 11.21 -2.40 5.65
CA PHE A 44 10.15 -1.73 6.42
C PHE A 44 9.26 -2.71 7.19
N ARG A 45 9.25 -4.00 6.80
CA ARG A 45 8.44 -5.03 7.47
C ARG A 45 9.01 -5.48 8.79
N SER A 46 10.26 -5.13 9.08
CA SER A 46 10.91 -5.47 10.34
C SER A 46 10.13 -4.92 11.52
N SER A 47 10.07 -5.71 12.62
CA SER A 47 9.44 -5.26 13.85
C SER A 47 10.14 -4.06 14.48
N HIS A 48 11.38 -3.77 14.07
CA HIS A 48 12.13 -2.60 14.56
C HIS A 48 11.63 -1.28 13.97
N ILE A 49 10.89 -1.33 12.86
CA ILE A 49 10.33 -0.12 12.26
C ILE A 49 8.98 0.17 12.92
N PRO A 50 8.83 1.32 13.59
CA PRO A 50 7.60 1.62 14.31
C PRO A 50 6.46 2.00 13.35
N SER A 51 5.24 1.61 13.73
CA SER A 51 4.03 2.05 13.05
C SER A 51 3.65 3.45 13.52
N VAL A 52 3.11 4.25 12.60
CA VAL A 52 2.68 5.60 12.93
C VAL A 52 1.29 5.58 13.61
N PRO A 53 1.08 6.36 14.67
CA PRO A 53 -0.26 6.50 15.24
C PRO A 53 -1.18 7.25 14.27
N LEU A 54 -2.27 6.62 13.86
CA LEU A 54 -3.19 7.21 12.87
C LEU A 54 -3.87 8.48 13.37
N ASN A 55 -4.10 8.61 14.68
CA ASN A 55 -4.75 9.80 15.25
C ASN A 55 -3.97 11.09 14.98
N LYS A 56 -2.69 10.99 14.61
CA LYS A 56 -1.90 12.18 14.27
C LYS A 56 -2.37 12.84 12.97
N PHE A 57 -3.12 12.12 12.17
CA PHE A 57 -3.62 12.61 10.87
C PHE A 57 -5.10 12.97 10.90
N GLU A 58 -5.70 13.14 12.08
CA GLU A 58 -7.14 13.34 12.22
C GLU A 58 -7.68 14.59 11.51
N ASN A 59 -6.84 15.60 11.32
CA ASN A 59 -7.23 16.85 10.67
C ASN A 59 -6.83 16.92 9.20
N GLU A 60 -6.29 15.85 8.64
CA GLU A 60 -5.79 15.83 7.28
C GLU A 60 -6.82 15.25 6.31
N PRO A 61 -6.79 15.65 5.03
CA PRO A 61 -7.68 15.07 4.02
C PRO A 61 -7.20 13.70 3.59
N PHE A 62 -8.15 12.76 3.39
CA PHE A 62 -7.86 11.39 3.00
C PHE A 62 -8.51 11.03 1.67
N ILE A 63 -7.80 10.19 0.92
CA ILE A 63 -8.26 9.57 -0.32
C ILE A 63 -8.50 8.11 0.01
N ILE A 64 -9.76 7.65 -0.13
CA ILE A 64 -10.13 6.29 0.23
C ILE A 64 -10.68 5.60 -1.03
N LEU A 65 -10.25 4.37 -1.27
CA LEU A 65 -10.85 3.56 -2.31
C LEU A 65 -12.22 3.04 -1.86
N ARG A 66 -13.08 2.73 -2.82
CA ARG A 66 -14.42 2.22 -2.52
C ARG A 66 -14.35 0.90 -1.74
N SER A 67 -15.34 0.67 -0.90
CA SER A 67 -15.39 -0.50 -0.02
C SER A 67 -15.60 -1.83 -0.75
N ASP A 68 -16.02 -1.82 -2.01
CA ASP A 68 -16.06 -3.02 -2.85
C ASP A 68 -14.66 -3.39 -3.41
N ASN A 69 -13.69 -2.50 -3.25
CA ASN A 69 -12.28 -2.75 -3.56
C ASN A 69 -11.59 -3.30 -2.31
N ASP A 70 -10.77 -4.33 -2.46
CA ASP A 70 -10.08 -4.97 -1.34
C ASP A 70 -9.21 -3.97 -0.55
N THR A 71 -8.45 -3.13 -1.26
CA THR A 71 -7.61 -2.11 -0.63
C THR A 71 -8.46 -1.11 0.17
N GLY A 72 -9.59 -0.68 -0.39
CA GLY A 72 -10.51 0.22 0.30
C GLY A 72 -11.09 -0.41 1.56
N LYS A 73 -11.48 -1.68 1.47
CA LYS A 73 -12.01 -2.43 2.61
C LYS A 73 -10.96 -2.56 3.72
N ARG A 74 -9.72 -2.89 3.36
CA ARG A 74 -8.61 -3.01 4.30
C ARG A 74 -8.29 -1.68 4.97
N ALA A 75 -8.28 -0.58 4.19
CA ALA A 75 -8.03 0.75 4.73
C ALA A 75 -9.07 1.14 5.78
N LEU A 76 -10.35 0.89 5.50
CA LEU A 76 -11.42 1.16 6.46
C LEU A 76 -11.31 0.29 7.71
N THR A 77 -10.94 -0.98 7.55
CA THR A 77 -10.71 -1.88 8.68
C THR A 77 -9.59 -1.37 9.57
N ILE A 78 -8.48 -0.93 8.99
CA ILE A 78 -7.37 -0.34 9.73
C ILE A 78 -7.82 0.88 10.53
N CYS A 79 -8.61 1.74 9.90
CA CYS A 79 -9.15 2.92 10.59
C CYS A 79 -10.02 2.52 11.78
N GLN A 80 -10.93 1.57 11.59
CA GLN A 80 -11.82 1.09 12.65
C GLN A 80 -11.05 0.47 13.81
N GLU A 81 -10.06 -0.37 13.52
CA GLU A 81 -9.25 -1.02 14.54
C GLU A 81 -8.47 -0.02 15.39
N ASN A 82 -8.18 1.15 14.83
CA ASN A 82 -7.42 2.19 15.49
C ASN A 82 -8.31 3.35 16.00
N HIS A 83 -9.61 3.13 16.03
CA HIS A 83 -10.59 4.13 16.48
C HIS A 83 -10.41 5.47 15.78
N PHE A 84 -10.16 5.41 14.47
CA PHE A 84 -9.87 6.56 13.65
C PHE A 84 -10.92 6.73 12.57
N SER A 85 -11.44 7.96 12.42
CA SER A 85 -12.41 8.31 11.37
C SER A 85 -11.74 9.29 10.41
N PRO A 86 -11.35 8.84 9.20
CA PRO A 86 -10.70 9.73 8.25
C PRO A 86 -11.65 10.77 7.69
N SER A 87 -11.11 11.99 7.45
CA SER A 87 -11.84 13.03 6.73
C SER A 87 -11.67 12.78 5.22
N VAL A 88 -12.64 12.11 4.62
CA VAL A 88 -12.53 11.64 3.22
C VAL A 88 -12.91 12.75 2.26
N VAL A 89 -11.98 13.15 1.39
CA VAL A 89 -12.21 14.16 0.35
C VAL A 89 -12.39 13.55 -1.04
N PHE A 90 -11.84 12.36 -1.28
CA PHE A 90 -12.01 11.63 -2.53
C PHE A 90 -12.32 10.16 -2.27
N ARG A 91 -13.28 9.60 -3.01
CA ARG A 91 -13.54 8.17 -3.09
C ARG A 91 -13.30 7.72 -4.52
N LEU A 92 -12.38 6.78 -4.70
CA LEU A 92 -11.87 6.38 -6.00
C LEU A 92 -11.96 4.87 -6.17
N ASP A 93 -11.79 4.42 -7.41
CA ASP A 93 -11.85 2.99 -7.75
C ASP A 93 -10.47 2.32 -7.81
N GLN A 94 -9.41 3.10 -8.07
CA GLN A 94 -8.10 2.53 -8.36
C GLN A 94 -7.00 3.16 -7.50
N GLN A 95 -6.10 2.28 -7.03
CA GLN A 95 -4.99 2.65 -6.17
C GLN A 95 -4.00 3.58 -6.89
N MET A 96 -3.74 3.34 -8.18
CA MET A 96 -2.83 4.18 -8.96
C MET A 96 -3.33 5.63 -9.08
N THR A 97 -4.64 5.81 -9.24
CA THR A 97 -5.23 7.15 -9.26
C THR A 97 -5.09 7.83 -7.91
N ALA A 98 -5.31 7.09 -6.82
CA ALA A 98 -5.11 7.62 -5.46
C ALA A 98 -3.66 8.04 -5.24
N TYR A 99 -2.70 7.24 -5.70
CA TYR A 99 -1.29 7.57 -5.63
C TYR A 99 -0.98 8.88 -6.36
N ASN A 100 -1.49 9.04 -7.58
CA ASN A 100 -1.25 10.24 -8.38
C ASN A 100 -1.85 11.49 -7.73
N ILE A 101 -3.05 11.38 -7.16
CA ILE A 101 -3.70 12.50 -6.48
C ILE A 101 -2.93 12.88 -5.21
N ALA A 102 -2.43 11.90 -4.47
CA ALA A 102 -1.58 12.16 -3.30
C ALA A 102 -0.28 12.89 -3.70
N CYS A 103 0.33 12.50 -4.83
CA CYS A 103 1.52 13.19 -5.35
C CYS A 103 1.25 14.67 -5.67
N LEU A 104 0.01 15.00 -6.02
CA LEU A 104 -0.41 16.39 -6.25
C LEU A 104 -0.69 17.15 -4.95
N GLY A 105 -0.57 16.50 -3.81
CA GLY A 105 -0.77 17.15 -2.51
C GLY A 105 -2.22 17.24 -2.06
N MET A 106 -3.14 16.49 -2.69
CA MET A 106 -4.57 16.65 -2.48
C MET A 106 -5.15 15.73 -1.40
N GLY A 107 -4.33 14.88 -0.79
CA GLY A 107 -4.79 14.02 0.29
C GLY A 107 -3.81 12.90 0.60
N ILE A 108 -4.06 12.23 1.74
CA ILE A 108 -3.31 11.07 2.21
C ILE A 108 -3.95 9.82 1.64
N ALA A 109 -3.15 8.87 1.15
CA ALA A 109 -3.64 7.64 0.56
C ALA A 109 -3.05 6.39 1.22
N PHE A 110 -3.79 5.29 1.17
CA PHE A 110 -3.33 3.96 1.57
C PHE A 110 -2.82 3.26 0.31
N ILE A 111 -1.52 3.00 0.25
CA ILE A 111 -0.88 2.47 -0.97
C ILE A 111 -0.10 1.21 -0.62
N GLY A 112 -0.25 0.16 -1.44
CA GLY A 112 0.49 -1.09 -1.27
C GLY A 112 1.94 -0.96 -1.70
N ASP A 113 2.82 -1.68 -1.00
CA ASP A 113 4.25 -1.69 -1.32
C ASP A 113 4.53 -2.24 -2.71
N LEU A 114 3.68 -3.11 -3.24
CA LEU A 114 3.84 -3.64 -4.60
C LEU A 114 3.71 -2.54 -5.64
N LEU A 115 2.77 -1.62 -5.46
CA LEU A 115 2.64 -0.47 -6.36
C LEU A 115 3.87 0.44 -6.24
N LEU A 116 4.29 0.73 -5.01
CA LEU A 116 5.44 1.61 -4.76
C LEU A 116 6.73 1.05 -5.34
N SER A 117 6.84 -0.28 -5.46
CA SER A 117 8.00 -0.92 -6.07
C SER A 117 8.05 -0.78 -7.59
N ARG A 118 6.92 -0.41 -8.22
CA ARG A 118 6.80 -0.35 -9.68
C ARG A 118 6.73 1.05 -10.25
N VAL A 119 6.40 2.04 -9.43
CA VAL A 119 6.35 3.42 -9.88
C VAL A 119 7.73 4.05 -9.84
N PRO A 120 8.00 5.05 -10.70
CA PRO A 120 9.26 5.79 -10.63
C PRO A 120 9.42 6.48 -9.29
N THR A 121 10.66 6.61 -8.82
CA THR A 121 10.97 7.34 -7.60
C THR A 121 10.58 8.81 -7.78
N ASN A 122 9.87 9.36 -6.78
CA ASN A 122 9.59 10.77 -6.72
C ASN A 122 9.77 11.26 -5.28
N SER A 123 9.85 12.57 -5.11
CA SER A 123 10.07 13.19 -3.80
C SER A 123 8.81 13.84 -3.24
N GLU A 124 7.64 13.54 -3.81
CA GLU A 124 6.40 14.22 -3.44
C GLU A 124 5.70 13.63 -2.22
N LEU A 125 6.08 12.42 -1.81
CA LEU A 125 5.40 11.69 -0.73
C LEU A 125 6.36 11.28 0.37
N VAL A 126 5.81 11.19 1.57
CA VAL A 126 6.45 10.60 2.74
C VAL A 126 5.64 9.37 3.13
N PHE A 127 6.32 8.28 3.51
CA PHE A 127 5.65 7.01 3.79
C PHE A 127 5.76 6.63 5.25
N TYR A 128 4.67 6.01 5.76
CA TYR A 128 4.58 5.54 7.14
C TYR A 128 4.03 4.13 7.19
N LYS A 129 4.56 3.34 8.13
CA LYS A 129 4.06 2.00 8.40
C LYS A 129 2.76 2.08 9.19
N LEU A 130 1.77 1.29 8.78
CA LEU A 130 0.46 1.25 9.43
C LEU A 130 0.45 0.23 10.58
N PRO A 131 -0.30 0.50 11.66
CA PRO A 131 -0.42 -0.43 12.77
C PRO A 131 -1.31 -1.63 12.41
N GLY A 132 -1.06 -2.75 13.11
CA GLY A 132 -1.91 -3.93 13.05
C GLY A 132 -1.62 -4.86 11.87
N GLN A 133 -2.40 -5.93 11.79
CA GLN A 133 -2.22 -6.98 10.79
C GLN A 133 -3.08 -6.75 9.54
N SER A 134 -4.09 -5.91 9.61
CA SER A 134 -5.02 -5.68 8.49
C SER A 134 -4.36 -5.00 7.28
N SER A 135 -3.19 -4.38 7.48
CA SER A 135 -2.40 -3.82 6.37
C SER A 135 -1.74 -4.90 5.51
N LYS A 136 -1.68 -6.14 5.99
CA LYS A 136 -0.96 -7.23 5.33
C LYS A 136 -1.93 -8.16 4.62
N ARG A 137 -1.54 -8.64 3.45
CA ARG A 137 -2.26 -9.70 2.75
C ARG A 137 -1.30 -10.53 1.91
N THR A 138 -1.77 -11.72 1.51
CA THR A 138 -1.07 -12.58 0.56
C THR A 138 -1.85 -12.57 -0.74
N VAL A 139 -1.18 -12.26 -1.84
CA VAL A 139 -1.76 -12.27 -3.18
C VAL A 139 -1.27 -13.54 -3.88
N PHE A 140 -2.21 -14.32 -4.42
CA PHE A 140 -1.91 -15.56 -5.14
C PHE A 140 -2.12 -15.36 -6.62
N PHE A 141 -1.20 -15.89 -7.41
CA PHE A 141 -1.28 -15.89 -8.86
C PHE A 141 -1.37 -17.34 -9.34
N TYR A 142 -2.38 -17.64 -10.14
CA TYR A 142 -2.65 -18.99 -10.66
C TYR A 142 -2.68 -18.96 -12.17
N TRP A 143 -2.20 -20.02 -12.80
CA TRP A 143 -2.42 -20.22 -14.24
C TRP A 143 -2.69 -21.68 -14.54
N LYS A 144 -3.49 -21.90 -15.59
CA LYS A 144 -3.92 -23.24 -15.98
C LYS A 144 -2.77 -24.04 -16.58
N LYS A 145 -2.78 -25.35 -16.31
CA LYS A 145 -1.86 -26.29 -16.90
C LYS A 145 -1.93 -26.22 -18.43
N GLY A 146 -0.76 -26.18 -19.09
CA GLY A 146 -0.65 -26.16 -20.55
C GLY A 146 -0.93 -24.83 -21.21
N ARG A 147 -1.30 -23.79 -20.44
CA ARG A 147 -1.48 -22.45 -21.02
C ARG A 147 -0.15 -21.78 -21.27
N TYR A 148 -0.06 -21.07 -22.41
CA TYR A 148 1.09 -20.27 -22.74
C TYR A 148 1.24 -19.12 -21.73
N ILE A 149 2.46 -18.93 -21.26
CA ILE A 149 2.80 -17.82 -20.39
C ILE A 149 3.51 -16.78 -21.26
N SER A 150 2.92 -15.57 -21.37
CA SER A 150 3.54 -14.50 -22.14
C SER A 150 4.84 -14.03 -21.48
N ARG A 151 5.70 -13.38 -22.29
CA ARG A 151 6.94 -12.80 -21.77
C ARG A 151 6.67 -11.77 -20.67
N ALA A 152 5.61 -10.98 -20.84
CA ALA A 152 5.20 -10.00 -19.82
C ALA A 152 4.85 -10.68 -18.49
N MET A 153 4.13 -11.82 -18.56
CA MET A 153 3.80 -12.60 -17.37
C MET A 153 5.05 -13.18 -16.72
N GLU A 154 5.98 -13.70 -17.52
CA GLU A 154 7.25 -14.23 -17.01
C GLU A 154 8.04 -13.16 -16.27
N GLU A 155 8.12 -11.96 -16.81
CA GLU A 155 8.81 -10.83 -16.17
C GLU A 155 8.12 -10.44 -14.87
N PHE A 156 6.78 -10.42 -14.86
CA PHE A 156 6.01 -10.15 -13.65
C PHE A 156 6.30 -11.18 -12.54
N LEU A 157 6.38 -12.46 -12.92
CA LEU A 157 6.63 -13.55 -11.96
C LEU A 157 8.05 -13.54 -11.39
N LYS A 158 8.97 -12.81 -12.01
CA LYS A 158 10.35 -12.64 -11.51
C LYS A 158 10.48 -11.53 -10.47
N LEU A 159 9.41 -10.79 -10.18
CA LEU A 159 9.45 -9.74 -9.16
C LEU A 159 9.74 -10.38 -7.78
N PRO A 160 10.44 -9.63 -6.89
CA PRO A 160 10.82 -10.19 -5.61
C PRO A 160 9.59 -10.52 -4.74
N PHE A 161 9.64 -11.69 -4.09
CA PHE A 161 8.63 -12.13 -3.15
C PHE A 161 9.21 -12.13 -1.74
N SER A 162 8.36 -11.86 -0.77
CA SER A 162 8.78 -11.84 0.62
C SER A 162 7.82 -12.58 1.52
#